data_b28fde66436d14ee76b96ba1f9f2b344
#
_entry.id   b28fde66436d14ee76b96ba1f9f2b344
#
_cell.length_a   1.000
_cell.length_b   1.000
_cell.length_c   1.000
_cell.angle_alpha   90.00
_cell.angle_beta   90.00
_cell.angle_gamma   90.00
#
_symmetry.space_group_name_H-M   'P 1'
#
loop_
_entity.id
_entity.type
_entity.pdbx_description
1 polymer ?
#
loop_
_entity_poly.entity_id
_entity_poly.type
_entity_poly.pdbx_seq_one_letter_code
_entity_poly.pdbx_strand_id
1 'polypeptide(L)'
;QAHRFDVLTAQQQDAWSTAAANVRSKASLGQSGPLTGLQLFVKLNAMLSLLGQDPVDAPPAVPAFSALAPQNLVITNTGGTIALKLTCPTSPGQNTLIRASAPQNSGIRRAPGLRILGMCPTPAQGSADITSLYSSRYGVPGVGTRIFVQANMVTDGWQSAAVQFSALVPASA
;
A
#
# COMPACT_ATOMS: atom_id res chain seq x y z
N GLN A 1 3.03 5.34 -19.11
CA GLN A 1 3.61 6.44 -18.33
C GLN A 1 4.97 6.90 -18.88
N ALA A 2 5.91 6.00 -19.22
CA ALA A 2 7.24 6.41 -19.70
C ALA A 2 7.14 7.29 -20.97
N HIS A 3 6.36 6.88 -21.96
CA HIS A 3 6.15 7.67 -23.19
C HIS A 3 5.58 9.07 -22.92
N ARG A 4 4.80 9.25 -21.85
CA ARG A 4 4.31 10.57 -21.46
C ARG A 4 5.43 11.48 -20.93
N PHE A 5 6.46 10.91 -20.30
CA PHE A 5 7.62 11.69 -19.86
C PHE A 5 8.41 12.32 -21.02
N ASP A 6 8.51 11.60 -22.14
CA ASP A 6 9.27 12.06 -23.31
C ASP A 6 8.61 13.27 -24.01
N VAL A 7 7.32 13.49 -23.80
CA VAL A 7 6.58 14.65 -24.37
C VAL A 7 6.51 15.85 -23.42
N LEU A 8 7.07 15.73 -22.21
CA LEU A 8 7.19 16.86 -21.30
C LEU A 8 8.19 17.89 -21.82
N THR A 9 7.99 19.16 -21.46
CA THR A 9 8.98 20.20 -21.74
C THR A 9 10.29 19.93 -21.00
N ALA A 10 11.40 20.47 -21.51
CA ALA A 10 12.72 20.36 -20.85
C ALA A 10 12.65 20.87 -19.40
N GLN A 11 11.97 21.98 -19.14
CA GLN A 11 11.77 22.54 -17.80
C GLN A 11 11.03 21.55 -16.86
N GLN A 12 10.01 20.86 -17.36
CA GLN A 12 9.30 19.84 -16.57
C GLN A 12 10.19 18.63 -16.28
N GLN A 13 10.96 18.14 -17.26
CA GLN A 13 11.90 17.03 -17.07
C GLN A 13 12.99 17.38 -16.06
N ASP A 14 13.50 18.62 -16.10
CA ASP A 14 14.48 19.12 -15.12
C ASP A 14 13.89 19.21 -13.71
N ALA A 15 12.64 19.67 -13.59
CA ALA A 15 11.93 19.69 -12.31
C ALA A 15 11.80 18.28 -11.71
N TRP A 16 11.45 17.27 -12.52
CA TRP A 16 11.40 15.88 -12.11
C TRP A 16 12.77 15.35 -11.69
N SER A 17 13.82 15.69 -12.43
CA SER A 17 15.20 15.29 -12.11
C SER A 17 15.68 15.90 -10.80
N THR A 18 15.36 17.16 -10.56
CA THR A 18 15.65 17.87 -9.31
C THR A 18 14.91 17.24 -8.12
N ALA A 19 13.62 16.96 -8.29
CA ALA A 19 12.82 16.30 -7.23
C ALA A 19 13.33 14.88 -6.93
N ALA A 20 13.78 14.14 -7.95
CA ALA A 20 14.27 12.78 -7.83
C ALA A 20 15.62 12.67 -7.09
N ALA A 21 16.46 13.70 -7.13
CA ALA A 21 17.78 13.69 -6.49
C ALA A 21 17.75 13.37 -4.99
N ASN A 22 16.65 13.72 -4.31
CA ASN A 22 16.45 13.49 -2.88
C ASN A 22 15.68 12.20 -2.58
N VAL A 23 15.26 11.43 -3.60
CA VAL A 23 14.48 10.19 -3.43
C VAL A 23 15.36 8.99 -3.73
N ARG A 24 15.59 8.15 -2.73
CA ARG A 24 16.41 6.96 -2.90
C ARG A 24 15.59 5.78 -3.44
N SER A 25 16.24 4.98 -4.29
CA SER A 25 15.73 3.67 -4.71
C SER A 25 15.71 2.70 -3.52
N LYS A 26 14.95 1.62 -3.63
CA LYS A 26 15.11 0.50 -2.69
C LYS A 26 16.54 -0.05 -2.81
N ALA A 27 17.16 -0.35 -1.68
CA ALA A 27 18.46 -1.01 -1.67
C ALA A 27 18.36 -2.36 -2.41
N SER A 28 19.21 -2.52 -3.42
CA SER A 28 19.43 -3.79 -4.12
C SER A 28 20.90 -4.12 -3.98
N LEU A 29 21.20 -5.34 -3.53
CA LEU A 29 22.57 -5.79 -3.25
C LEU A 29 23.36 -4.83 -2.30
N GLY A 30 22.65 -4.23 -1.33
CA GLY A 30 23.25 -3.30 -0.38
C GLY A 30 23.47 -1.87 -0.90
N GLN A 31 23.16 -1.59 -2.16
CA GLN A 31 23.33 -0.27 -2.77
C GLN A 31 21.99 0.43 -2.97
N SER A 32 21.94 1.71 -2.66
CA SER A 32 20.79 2.58 -2.88
C SER A 32 21.28 3.92 -3.42
N GLY A 33 20.81 4.30 -4.59
CA GLY A 33 21.11 5.59 -5.24
C GLY A 33 19.85 6.47 -5.38
N PRO A 34 20.01 7.73 -5.78
CA PRO A 34 18.89 8.59 -6.13
C PRO A 34 18.15 8.01 -7.33
N LEU A 35 16.84 8.26 -7.38
CA LEU A 35 16.04 7.95 -8.57
C LEU A 35 16.39 8.92 -9.69
N THR A 36 16.19 8.49 -10.95
CA THR A 36 16.16 9.43 -12.09
C THR A 36 14.80 10.14 -12.14
N GLY A 37 14.73 11.30 -12.83
CA GLY A 37 13.47 12.03 -13.03
C GLY A 37 12.37 11.15 -13.64
N LEU A 38 12.71 10.36 -14.65
CA LEU A 38 11.80 9.38 -15.27
C LEU A 38 11.29 8.33 -14.27
N GLN A 39 12.18 7.77 -13.44
CA GLN A 39 11.80 6.77 -12.45
C GLN A 39 10.83 7.35 -11.41
N LEU A 40 11.07 8.57 -10.93
CA LEU A 40 10.18 9.25 -10.01
C LEU A 40 8.83 9.57 -10.67
N PHE A 41 8.84 10.09 -11.90
CA PHE A 41 7.64 10.37 -12.69
C PHE A 41 6.77 9.13 -12.83
N VAL A 42 7.35 8.02 -13.29
CA VAL A 42 6.62 6.75 -13.44
C VAL A 42 6.08 6.24 -12.10
N LYS A 43 6.88 6.31 -11.04
CA LYS A 43 6.49 5.85 -9.69
C LYS A 43 5.26 6.61 -9.16
N LEU A 44 5.26 7.94 -9.23
CA LEU A 44 4.17 8.76 -8.69
C LEU A 44 2.92 8.67 -9.57
N ASN A 45 3.08 8.80 -10.89
CA ASN A 45 1.95 8.72 -11.82
C ASN A 45 1.31 7.32 -11.91
N ALA A 46 2.08 6.24 -11.72
CA ALA A 46 1.49 4.91 -11.60
C ALA A 46 0.64 4.79 -10.31
N MET A 47 1.04 5.45 -9.22
CA MET A 47 0.25 5.47 -8.00
C MET A 47 -1.00 6.32 -8.15
N LEU A 48 -0.93 7.49 -8.79
CA LEU A 48 -2.09 8.32 -9.11
C LEU A 48 -3.11 7.54 -9.96
N SER A 49 -2.64 6.86 -11.02
CA SER A 49 -3.49 5.98 -11.82
C SER A 49 -4.18 4.89 -10.99
N LEU A 50 -3.46 4.29 -10.03
CA LEU A 50 -4.04 3.29 -9.12
C LEU A 50 -5.15 3.89 -8.23
N LEU A 51 -5.03 5.18 -7.90
CA LEU A 51 -6.04 5.93 -7.15
C LEU A 51 -7.20 6.44 -8.03
N GLY A 52 -7.16 6.18 -9.33
CA GLY A 52 -8.13 6.72 -10.29
C GLY A 52 -7.97 8.24 -10.52
N GLN A 53 -6.79 8.78 -10.21
CA GLN A 53 -6.46 10.19 -10.41
C GLN A 53 -5.68 10.39 -11.71
N ASP A 54 -5.80 11.58 -12.28
CA ASP A 54 -5.07 11.94 -13.49
C ASP A 54 -3.55 12.05 -13.21
N PRO A 55 -2.73 11.65 -14.18
CA PRO A 55 -1.29 11.84 -14.09
C PRO A 55 -0.92 13.33 -14.11
N VAL A 56 0.12 13.69 -13.37
CA VAL A 56 0.63 15.06 -13.27
C VAL A 56 1.91 15.24 -14.07
N ASP A 57 2.09 16.43 -14.67
CA ASP A 57 3.26 16.76 -15.49
C ASP A 57 4.38 17.45 -14.70
N ALA A 58 4.05 17.96 -13.51
CA ALA A 58 5.02 18.54 -12.57
C ALA A 58 5.12 17.69 -11.30
N PRO A 59 6.29 17.55 -10.67
CA PRO A 59 6.44 16.77 -9.44
C PRO A 59 5.67 17.43 -8.29
N PRO A 60 4.74 16.71 -7.63
CA PRO A 60 4.04 17.23 -6.47
C PRO A 60 5.02 17.34 -5.28
N ALA A 61 4.77 18.31 -4.42
CA ALA A 61 5.54 18.48 -3.18
C ALA A 61 5.47 17.20 -2.32
N VAL A 62 6.55 16.91 -1.60
CA VAL A 62 6.55 15.77 -0.66
C VAL A 62 5.62 16.09 0.50
N PRO A 63 4.54 15.31 0.70
CA PRO A 63 3.58 15.60 1.76
C PRO A 63 4.15 15.19 3.14
N ALA A 64 3.72 15.88 4.18
CA ALA A 64 3.88 15.40 5.54
C ALA A 64 2.85 14.31 5.81
N PHE A 65 3.31 13.08 6.08
CA PHE A 65 2.42 12.00 6.46
C PHE A 65 2.17 12.03 7.97
N SER A 66 0.89 11.97 8.36
CA SER A 66 0.50 11.74 9.75
C SER A 66 0.78 10.28 10.15
N ALA A 67 0.62 9.96 11.43
CA ALA A 67 0.71 8.57 11.88
C ALA A 67 -0.33 7.70 11.15
N LEU A 68 0.07 6.48 10.77
CA LEU A 68 -0.83 5.56 10.07
C LEU A 68 -1.99 5.16 10.98
N ALA A 69 -3.23 5.33 10.49
CA ALA A 69 -4.42 5.04 11.28
C ALA A 69 -4.62 3.54 11.61
N PRO A 70 -4.40 2.57 10.68
CA PRO A 70 -4.49 1.15 11.02
C PRO A 70 -3.44 0.76 12.08
N GLN A 71 -3.90 0.10 13.15
CA GLN A 71 -3.06 -0.29 14.29
C GLN A 71 -2.93 -1.80 14.46
N ASN A 72 -3.90 -2.58 13.99
CA ASN A 72 -3.89 -4.03 14.12
C ASN A 72 -4.74 -4.70 13.04
N LEU A 73 -4.43 -5.98 12.77
CA LEU A 73 -5.22 -6.88 11.93
C LEU A 73 -5.96 -7.87 12.83
N VAL A 74 -7.27 -7.85 12.79
CA VAL A 74 -8.13 -8.80 13.49
C VAL A 74 -8.80 -9.70 12.46
N ILE A 75 -8.70 -11.02 12.65
CA ILE A 75 -9.38 -12.01 11.83
C ILE A 75 -10.38 -12.75 12.73
N THR A 76 -11.63 -12.78 12.33
CA THR A 76 -12.68 -13.53 13.03
C THR A 76 -13.20 -14.66 12.14
N ASN A 77 -13.68 -15.72 12.76
CA ASN A 77 -14.33 -16.84 12.10
C ASN A 77 -15.56 -17.22 12.90
N THR A 78 -16.73 -16.88 12.40
CA THR A 78 -18.01 -17.15 13.07
C THR A 78 -18.84 -18.05 12.17
N GLY A 79 -19.09 -19.28 12.61
CA GLY A 79 -19.85 -20.25 11.84
C GLY A 79 -19.25 -20.55 10.45
N GLY A 80 -17.91 -20.49 10.30
CA GLY A 80 -17.23 -20.68 9.01
C GLY A 80 -17.11 -19.40 8.16
N THR A 81 -17.73 -18.28 8.59
CA THR A 81 -17.58 -16.99 7.91
C THR A 81 -16.37 -16.26 8.45
N ILE A 82 -15.38 -16.03 7.58
CA ILE A 82 -14.13 -15.36 7.94
C ILE A 82 -14.21 -13.89 7.55
N ALA A 83 -13.91 -13.01 8.51
CA ALA A 83 -13.80 -11.57 8.28
C ALA A 83 -12.41 -11.06 8.67
N LEU A 84 -11.85 -10.18 7.83
CA LEU A 84 -10.56 -9.50 8.03
C LEU A 84 -10.81 -8.03 8.27
N LYS A 85 -10.47 -7.54 9.46
CA LYS A 85 -10.66 -6.14 9.84
C LYS A 85 -9.37 -5.49 10.29
N LEU A 86 -9.14 -4.26 9.83
CA LEU A 86 -8.08 -3.40 10.34
C LEU A 86 -8.67 -2.49 11.42
N THR A 87 -8.09 -2.53 12.62
CA THR A 87 -8.48 -1.60 13.69
C THR A 87 -7.94 -0.21 13.37
N CYS A 88 -8.82 0.77 13.30
CA CYS A 88 -8.51 2.16 12.99
C CYS A 88 -9.20 3.05 14.04
N PRO A 89 -8.45 3.78 14.90
CA PRO A 89 -9.04 4.58 15.98
C PRO A 89 -9.85 5.78 15.47
N THR A 90 -9.50 6.27 14.28
CA THR A 90 -10.18 7.39 13.60
C THR A 90 -10.28 7.11 12.11
N SER A 91 -11.15 7.82 11.42
CA SER A 91 -11.17 7.79 9.95
C SER A 91 -9.81 8.21 9.43
N PRO A 92 -9.14 7.41 8.59
CA PRO A 92 -7.91 7.83 7.97
C PRO A 92 -8.22 9.06 7.09
N GLY A 93 -7.70 10.22 7.47
CA GLY A 93 -7.85 11.46 6.69
C GLY A 93 -7.13 11.43 5.34
N GLN A 94 -6.44 10.33 5.03
CA GLN A 94 -5.66 10.14 3.82
C GLN A 94 -5.91 8.73 3.26
N ASN A 95 -5.75 8.59 1.94
CA ASN A 95 -5.89 7.32 1.27
C ASN A 95 -4.87 6.31 1.80
N THR A 96 -5.33 5.14 2.21
CA THR A 96 -4.48 4.06 2.72
C THR A 96 -4.48 2.90 1.75
N LEU A 97 -3.32 2.61 1.19
CA LEU A 97 -3.12 1.48 0.28
C LEU A 97 -2.87 0.20 1.07
N ILE A 98 -3.62 -0.85 0.76
CA ILE A 98 -3.50 -2.16 1.38
C ILE A 98 -2.80 -3.12 0.43
N ARG A 99 -1.80 -3.82 0.97
CA ARG A 99 -1.16 -4.97 0.35
C ARG A 99 -1.32 -6.18 1.27
N ALA A 100 -1.44 -7.37 0.69
CA ALA A 100 -1.44 -8.59 1.49
C ALA A 100 -0.69 -9.74 0.80
N SER A 101 -0.37 -10.75 1.60
CA SER A 101 0.13 -12.03 1.11
C SER A 101 -1.02 -12.99 0.84
N ALA A 102 -0.79 -13.97 -0.04
CA ALA A 102 -1.60 -15.19 -0.02
C ALA A 102 -1.56 -15.85 1.37
N PRO A 103 -2.53 -16.73 1.73
CA PRO A 103 -2.48 -17.49 2.97
C PRO A 103 -1.16 -18.26 3.09
N GLN A 104 -0.53 -18.19 4.25
CA GLN A 104 0.76 -18.81 4.54
C GLN A 104 0.61 -19.83 5.67
N ASN A 105 1.56 -20.77 5.77
CA ASN A 105 1.64 -21.66 6.92
C ASN A 105 1.84 -20.86 8.22
N SER A 106 1.26 -21.32 9.33
CA SER A 106 1.29 -20.64 10.63
C SER A 106 2.70 -20.31 11.14
N GLY A 107 3.69 -21.11 10.78
CA GLY A 107 5.09 -20.92 11.18
C GLY A 107 5.84 -19.81 10.44
N ILE A 108 5.31 -19.30 9.34
CA ILE A 108 5.96 -18.24 8.56
C ILE A 108 5.96 -16.94 9.39
N ARG A 109 7.14 -16.34 9.57
CA ARG A 109 7.35 -15.13 10.39
C ARG A 109 7.56 -13.87 9.56
N ARG A 110 7.85 -14.00 8.27
CA ARG A 110 8.08 -12.86 7.36
C ARG A 110 7.08 -12.91 6.23
N ALA A 111 6.54 -11.75 5.86
CA ALA A 111 5.63 -11.64 4.74
C ALA A 111 6.32 -12.02 3.43
N PRO A 112 5.90 -13.08 2.74
CA PRO A 112 6.33 -13.33 1.37
C PRO A 112 5.59 -12.35 0.46
N GLY A 113 6.12 -12.06 -0.69
CA GLY A 113 5.55 -11.36 -1.85
C GLY A 113 4.19 -10.66 -1.68
N LEU A 114 4.15 -9.53 -0.96
CA LEU A 114 2.92 -8.76 -0.76
C LEU A 114 2.41 -8.18 -2.09
N ARG A 115 1.13 -8.34 -2.36
CA ARG A 115 0.45 -7.80 -3.55
C ARG A 115 -0.55 -6.73 -3.16
N ILE A 116 -0.72 -5.74 -4.01
CA ILE A 116 -1.73 -4.69 -3.83
C ILE A 116 -3.11 -5.33 -3.89
N LEU A 117 -3.93 -5.06 -2.89
CA LEU A 117 -5.35 -5.41 -2.87
C LEU A 117 -6.21 -4.24 -3.34
N GLY A 118 -5.91 -3.03 -2.91
CA GLY A 118 -6.66 -1.82 -3.21
C GLY A 118 -6.53 -0.78 -2.10
N MET A 119 -7.43 0.20 -2.15
CA MET A 119 -7.53 1.23 -1.11
C MET A 119 -8.31 0.70 0.09
N CYS A 120 -7.89 1.10 1.28
CA CYS A 120 -8.59 0.77 2.51
C CYS A 120 -9.99 1.38 2.51
N PRO A 121 -11.04 0.61 2.76
CA PRO A 121 -12.39 1.16 2.93
C PRO A 121 -12.46 2.16 4.08
N THR A 122 -13.45 3.05 4.04
CA THR A 122 -13.70 3.97 5.15
C THR A 122 -14.01 3.16 6.42
N PRO A 123 -13.30 3.42 7.55
CA PRO A 123 -13.56 2.72 8.80
C PRO A 123 -14.97 2.98 9.31
N ALA A 124 -15.62 1.94 9.76
CA ALA A 124 -16.88 2.01 10.49
C ALA A 124 -16.65 1.49 11.93
N GLN A 125 -17.12 2.24 12.92
CA GLN A 125 -17.00 1.86 14.34
C GLN A 125 -15.57 1.47 14.77
N GLY A 126 -14.58 2.22 14.30
CA GLY A 126 -13.17 1.98 14.64
C GLY A 126 -12.51 0.82 13.91
N SER A 127 -13.12 0.28 12.86
CA SER A 127 -12.53 -0.77 12.04
C SER A 127 -12.84 -0.61 10.55
N ALA A 128 -11.89 -0.98 9.69
CA ALA A 128 -12.06 -1.08 8.25
C ALA A 128 -12.14 -2.55 7.84
N ASP A 129 -13.22 -2.96 7.21
CA ASP A 129 -13.41 -4.32 6.71
C ASP A 129 -12.70 -4.47 5.34
N ILE A 130 -11.68 -5.30 5.28
CA ILE A 130 -10.92 -5.61 4.07
C ILE A 130 -11.21 -7.01 3.52
N THR A 131 -12.23 -7.68 4.03
CA THR A 131 -12.57 -9.07 3.66
C THR A 131 -12.80 -9.22 2.17
N SER A 132 -13.60 -8.33 1.58
CA SER A 132 -13.90 -8.36 0.14
C SER A 132 -12.66 -8.12 -0.72
N LEU A 133 -11.80 -7.16 -0.31
CA LEU A 133 -10.54 -6.89 -1.00
C LEU A 133 -9.61 -8.11 -0.98
N TYR A 134 -9.55 -8.79 0.16
CA TYR A 134 -8.71 -9.98 0.32
C TYR A 134 -9.27 -11.15 -0.50
N SER A 135 -10.56 -11.46 -0.30
CA SER A 135 -11.21 -12.62 -0.91
C SER A 135 -11.31 -12.55 -2.43
N SER A 136 -11.46 -11.36 -2.99
CA SER A 136 -11.46 -11.18 -4.45
C SER A 136 -10.14 -11.56 -5.10
N ARG A 137 -9.02 -11.50 -4.36
CA ARG A 137 -7.69 -11.83 -4.89
C ARG A 137 -7.22 -13.22 -4.52
N TYR A 138 -7.51 -13.68 -3.32
CA TYR A 138 -6.93 -14.91 -2.76
C TYR A 138 -7.98 -15.96 -2.37
N GLY A 139 -9.27 -15.63 -2.47
CA GLY A 139 -10.33 -16.46 -1.94
C GLY A 139 -10.44 -16.38 -0.42
N VAL A 140 -11.25 -17.26 0.15
CA VAL A 140 -11.43 -17.37 1.60
C VAL A 140 -10.22 -18.11 2.19
N PRO A 141 -9.50 -17.54 3.16
CA PRO A 141 -8.33 -18.20 3.73
C PRO A 141 -8.72 -19.36 4.63
N GLY A 142 -7.93 -20.43 4.62
CA GLY A 142 -8.16 -21.59 5.48
C GLY A 142 -7.81 -21.34 6.94
N VAL A 143 -8.52 -22.02 7.86
CA VAL A 143 -8.23 -22.03 9.30
C VAL A 143 -6.75 -22.42 9.55
N GLY A 144 -6.12 -21.79 10.52
CA GLY A 144 -4.72 -22.03 10.88
C GLY A 144 -3.69 -21.39 9.93
N THR A 145 -4.12 -20.78 8.83
CA THR A 145 -3.20 -20.05 7.96
C THR A 145 -2.88 -18.66 8.53
N ARG A 146 -1.69 -18.15 8.21
CA ARG A 146 -1.25 -16.81 8.58
C ARG A 146 -1.40 -15.87 7.40
N ILE A 147 -1.97 -14.71 7.65
CA ILE A 147 -2.11 -13.63 6.68
C ILE A 147 -1.21 -12.47 7.11
N PHE A 148 -0.47 -11.92 6.15
CA PHE A 148 0.27 -10.67 6.33
C PHE A 148 -0.44 -9.56 5.56
N VAL A 149 -0.62 -8.42 6.21
CA VAL A 149 -1.20 -7.21 5.62
C VAL A 149 -0.22 -6.07 5.84
N GLN A 150 -0.03 -5.26 4.84
CA GLN A 150 0.78 -4.06 4.88
C GLN A 150 -0.09 -2.86 4.48
N ALA A 151 0.02 -1.79 5.23
CA ALA A 151 -0.67 -0.54 4.96
C ALA A 151 0.34 0.61 4.77
N ASN A 152 0.06 1.46 3.78
CA ASN A 152 0.78 2.71 3.52
C ASN A 152 -0.23 3.82 3.29
N MET A 153 0.04 5.02 3.81
CA MET A 153 -0.71 6.21 3.38
C MET A 153 -0.22 6.66 2.02
N VAL A 154 -1.14 7.17 1.21
CA VAL A 154 -0.83 7.68 -0.14
C VAL A 154 -1.44 9.07 -0.29
N THR A 155 -0.62 10.04 -0.69
CA THR A 155 -1.02 11.42 -1.01
C THR A 155 -0.23 11.88 -2.22
N ASP A 156 -0.91 12.38 -3.25
CA ASP A 156 -0.30 12.88 -4.50
C ASP A 156 0.73 11.91 -5.12
N GLY A 157 0.44 10.61 -5.06
CA GLY A 157 1.32 9.55 -5.53
C GLY A 157 2.46 9.15 -4.56
N TRP A 158 2.78 10.00 -3.57
CA TRP A 158 3.76 9.67 -2.53
C TRP A 158 3.21 8.63 -1.56
N GLN A 159 4.10 7.81 -1.03
CA GLN A 159 3.75 6.78 -0.04
C GLN A 159 4.51 7.00 1.26
N SER A 160 3.80 6.87 2.39
CA SER A 160 4.42 6.85 3.71
C SER A 160 5.26 5.59 3.92
N ALA A 161 5.98 5.55 5.06
CA ALA A 161 6.50 4.30 5.58
C ALA A 161 5.37 3.27 5.72
N ALA A 162 5.69 2.01 5.46
CA ALA A 162 4.72 0.93 5.56
C ALA A 162 4.64 0.39 6.98
N VAL A 163 3.43 0.11 7.45
CA VAL A 163 3.20 -0.67 8.67
C VAL A 163 2.69 -2.04 8.27
N GLN A 164 3.24 -3.09 8.88
CA GLN A 164 2.91 -4.47 8.60
C GLN A 164 2.26 -5.14 9.79
N PHE A 165 1.21 -5.88 9.51
CA PHE A 165 0.43 -6.68 10.46
C PHE A 165 0.45 -8.14 10.05
N SER A 166 0.23 -9.03 11.01
CA SER A 166 -0.07 -10.43 10.69
C SER A 166 -0.99 -11.03 11.74
N ALA A 167 -1.88 -11.91 11.28
CA ALA A 167 -2.76 -12.66 12.16
C ALA A 167 -2.95 -14.09 11.63
N LEU A 168 -3.30 -15.01 12.53
CA LEU A 168 -3.73 -16.36 12.18
C LEU A 168 -5.26 -16.37 11.99
N VAL A 169 -5.72 -17.15 11.02
CA VAL A 169 -7.14 -17.42 10.84
C VAL A 169 -7.57 -18.38 11.96
N PRO A 170 -8.46 -17.97 12.88
CA PRO A 170 -8.86 -18.79 14.00
C PRO A 170 -9.76 -19.95 13.57
N ALA A 171 -9.87 -20.97 14.42
CA ALA A 171 -10.94 -21.97 14.32
C ALA A 171 -12.31 -21.27 14.44
N SER A 172 -13.35 -21.92 13.93
CA SER A 172 -14.72 -21.40 14.12
C SER A 172 -15.08 -21.37 15.59
N ALA A 173 -15.58 -20.25 16.04
CA ALA A 173 -16.24 -20.13 17.33
C ALA A 173 -17.68 -20.59 17.24
#